data_a9198c8447584bc71eaab60e976c0128
#
_entry.id   a9198c8447584bc71eaab60e976c0128
#
_cell.length_a   1.000
_cell.length_b   1.000
_cell.length_c   1.000
_cell.angle_alpha   90.00
_cell.angle_beta   90.00
_cell.angle_gamma   90.00
#
_symmetry.space_group_name_H-M   'P 1'
#
loop_
_entity.id
_entity.type
_entity.pdbx_description
1 polymer ?
#
loop_
_entity_poly.entity_id
_entity_poly.type
_entity_poly.pdbx_seq_one_letter_code
_entity_poly.pdbx_strand_id
1 'polypeptide(L)'
;VKFFLSLFTLFSIFCTTLTNAALLNIASESVEAAAWTIVDTQSGQIIAEHNSHVQRAPASLTKMMVAYIALKEIKAGKLKLNEVITATPVVSVVQWDESQMYLKAGEQISVDQLLAGLILGWFNCYVCK
;
A
#
# COMPACT_ATOMS: atom_id res chain seq x y z
N VAL A 1 -48.36 2.08 35.32
CA VAL A 1 -47.01 2.65 35.17
C VAL A 1 -45.94 1.57 35.33
N LYS A 2 -45.98 0.71 36.34
CA LYS A 2 -44.96 -0.35 36.55
C LYS A 2 -44.97 -1.43 35.46
N PHE A 3 -46.12 -1.72 34.86
CA PHE A 3 -46.25 -2.70 33.78
C PHE A 3 -45.63 -2.19 32.45
N PHE A 4 -45.82 -0.91 32.15
CA PHE A 4 -45.19 -0.28 30.98
C PHE A 4 -43.69 -0.17 31.10
N LEU A 5 -43.16 0.09 32.28
CA LEU A 5 -41.71 0.17 32.51
C LEU A 5 -41.03 -1.20 32.34
N SER A 6 -41.69 -2.29 32.79
CA SER A 6 -41.24 -3.66 32.64
C SER A 6 -41.22 -4.12 31.17
N LEU A 7 -42.23 -3.70 30.39
CA LEU A 7 -42.30 -4.04 28.95
C LEU A 7 -41.20 -3.31 28.15
N PHE A 8 -40.87 -2.06 28.53
CA PHE A 8 -39.86 -1.27 27.88
C PHE A 8 -38.43 -1.81 28.16
N THR A 9 -38.17 -2.30 29.37
CA THR A 9 -36.90 -2.95 29.71
C THR A 9 -36.71 -4.30 29.00
N LEU A 10 -37.80 -5.08 28.82
CA LEU A 10 -37.73 -6.33 28.05
C LEU A 10 -37.46 -6.09 26.56
N PHE A 11 -38.03 -5.03 25.97
CA PHE A 11 -37.76 -4.66 24.58
C PHE A 11 -36.37 -4.15 24.34
N SER A 12 -35.77 -3.45 25.32
CA SER A 12 -34.37 -2.95 25.23
C SER A 12 -33.34 -4.07 25.26
N ILE A 13 -33.61 -5.18 25.92
CA ILE A 13 -32.72 -6.35 26.00
C ILE A 13 -32.73 -7.17 24.69
N PHE A 14 -33.81 -7.10 23.92
CA PHE A 14 -33.96 -7.85 22.67
C PHE A 14 -33.25 -7.18 21.48
N CYS A 15 -32.81 -5.91 21.61
CA CYS A 15 -32.19 -5.14 20.53
C CYS A 15 -30.67 -5.24 20.47
N THR A 16 -30.04 -6.01 21.36
CA THR A 16 -28.60 -6.27 21.34
C THR A 16 -28.26 -7.61 20.67
N THR A 17 -28.88 -7.92 19.54
CA THR A 17 -28.29 -8.92 18.66
C THR A 17 -27.04 -8.29 18.05
N LEU A 18 -25.90 -8.59 18.64
CA LEU A 18 -24.58 -8.43 18.02
C LEU A 18 -24.65 -9.09 16.65
N THR A 19 -24.86 -8.29 15.62
CA THR A 19 -24.63 -8.74 14.24
C THR A 19 -23.13 -8.98 14.12
N ASN A 20 -22.69 -10.19 14.44
CA ASN A 20 -21.42 -10.67 13.96
C ASN A 20 -21.54 -10.68 12.43
N ALA A 21 -20.98 -9.66 11.77
CA ALA A 21 -20.74 -9.72 10.35
C ALA A 21 -19.84 -10.95 10.14
N ALA A 22 -20.42 -12.02 9.63
CA ALA A 22 -19.65 -13.21 9.32
C ALA A 22 -18.62 -12.79 8.26
N LEU A 23 -17.35 -12.73 8.64
CA LEU A 23 -16.25 -12.58 7.70
C LEU A 23 -16.40 -13.69 6.65
N LEU A 24 -16.27 -13.32 5.40
CA LEU A 24 -16.35 -14.28 4.30
C LEU A 24 -15.28 -15.36 4.55
N ASN A 25 -15.70 -16.59 4.80
CA ASN A 25 -14.76 -17.68 5.02
C ASN A 25 -14.23 -18.17 3.66
N ILE A 26 -13.21 -17.46 3.15
CA ILE A 26 -12.49 -17.88 1.96
C ILE A 26 -11.45 -18.91 2.40
N ALA A 27 -11.53 -20.12 1.86
CA ALA A 27 -10.52 -21.14 2.15
C ALA A 27 -9.13 -20.61 1.74
N SER A 28 -8.19 -20.55 2.68
CA SER A 28 -6.84 -20.01 2.46
C SER A 28 -6.10 -20.72 1.32
N GLU A 29 -6.41 -22.00 1.09
CA GLU A 29 -5.86 -22.82 0.02
C GLU A 29 -6.34 -22.40 -1.37
N SER A 30 -7.42 -21.62 -1.47
CA SER A 30 -7.92 -21.09 -2.77
C SER A 30 -7.11 -19.89 -3.28
N VAL A 31 -6.22 -19.33 -2.46
CA VAL A 31 -5.39 -18.16 -2.81
C VAL A 31 -3.92 -18.57 -2.68
N GLU A 32 -3.21 -18.61 -3.80
CA GLU A 32 -1.76 -18.91 -3.82
C GLU A 32 -0.92 -17.73 -3.30
N ALA A 33 -1.15 -17.35 -2.05
CA ALA A 33 -0.41 -16.31 -1.36
C ALA A 33 -0.19 -16.69 0.10
N ALA A 34 1.02 -16.41 0.60
CA ALA A 34 1.39 -16.69 1.99
C ALA A 34 0.67 -15.78 2.99
N ALA A 35 0.18 -14.63 2.55
CA ALA A 35 -0.68 -13.70 3.30
C ALA A 35 -1.48 -12.85 2.32
N TRP A 36 -2.73 -12.53 2.67
CA TRP A 36 -3.59 -11.68 1.88
C TRP A 36 -4.68 -11.03 2.75
N THR A 37 -5.22 -9.91 2.27
CA THR A 37 -6.33 -9.19 2.91
C THR A 37 -7.22 -8.60 1.83
N ILE A 38 -8.53 -8.72 2.02
CA ILE A 38 -9.56 -8.06 1.21
C ILE A 38 -10.20 -6.99 2.07
N VAL A 39 -10.17 -5.76 1.60
CA VAL A 39 -10.68 -4.58 2.32
C VAL A 39 -11.70 -3.85 1.46
N ASP A 40 -12.81 -3.46 2.04
CA ASP A 40 -13.70 -2.48 1.43
C ASP A 40 -13.04 -1.10 1.49
N THR A 41 -12.75 -0.52 0.35
CA THR A 41 -12.03 0.76 0.25
C THR A 41 -12.86 1.96 0.72
N GLN A 42 -14.18 1.86 0.78
CA GLN A 42 -15.06 2.94 1.24
C GLN A 42 -15.17 2.96 2.77
N SER A 43 -15.41 1.81 3.38
CA SER A 43 -15.58 1.69 4.83
C SER A 43 -14.30 1.40 5.58
N GLY A 44 -13.26 0.88 4.91
CA GLY A 44 -12.04 0.36 5.52
C GLY A 44 -12.24 -0.99 6.21
N GLN A 45 -13.42 -1.62 6.05
CA GLN A 45 -13.71 -2.90 6.68
C GLN A 45 -12.94 -4.04 6.02
N ILE A 46 -12.31 -4.87 6.83
CA ILE A 46 -11.70 -6.13 6.37
C ILE A 46 -12.83 -7.14 6.12
N ILE A 47 -12.94 -7.58 4.86
CA ILE A 47 -13.94 -8.56 4.42
C ILE A 47 -13.44 -9.98 4.68
N ALA A 48 -12.17 -10.24 4.35
CA ALA A 48 -11.51 -11.50 4.58
C ALA A 48 -10.00 -11.30 4.64
N GLU A 49 -9.30 -12.17 5.35
CA GLU A 49 -7.85 -12.09 5.48
C GLU A 49 -7.24 -13.46 5.79
N HIS A 50 -5.96 -13.59 5.48
CA HIS A 50 -5.13 -14.72 5.88
C HIS A 50 -3.72 -14.22 6.21
N ASN A 51 -3.22 -14.52 7.42
CA ASN A 51 -1.90 -14.12 7.89
C ASN A 51 -1.58 -12.62 7.72
N SER A 52 -2.59 -11.74 7.72
CA SER A 52 -2.47 -10.31 7.40
C SER A 52 -1.58 -9.54 8.38
N HIS A 53 -1.48 -10.02 9.63
CA HIS A 53 -0.67 -9.39 10.68
C HIS A 53 0.74 -9.98 10.81
N VAL A 54 1.09 -10.99 10.00
CA VAL A 54 2.44 -11.55 10.02
C VAL A 54 3.41 -10.58 9.37
N GLN A 55 4.45 -10.20 10.11
CA GLN A 55 5.48 -9.30 9.59
C GLN A 55 6.23 -9.95 8.42
N ARG A 56 6.30 -9.25 7.30
CA ARG A 56 6.96 -9.68 6.06
C ARG A 56 7.78 -8.54 5.46
N ALA A 57 8.82 -8.89 4.73
CA ALA A 57 9.55 -7.91 3.94
C ALA A 57 8.64 -7.37 2.81
N PRO A 58 8.48 -6.04 2.70
CA PRO A 58 7.57 -5.44 1.72
C PRO A 58 8.08 -5.52 0.28
N ALA A 59 9.36 -5.88 0.08
CA ALA A 59 10.00 -5.95 -1.22
C ALA A 59 9.71 -4.69 -2.08
N SER A 60 9.27 -4.84 -3.31
CA SER A 60 8.96 -3.73 -4.21
C SER A 60 7.82 -2.82 -3.76
N LEU A 61 7.00 -3.22 -2.78
CA LEU A 61 6.00 -2.30 -2.18
C LEU A 61 6.66 -1.10 -1.50
N THR A 62 7.92 -1.20 -1.11
CA THR A 62 8.74 -0.07 -0.62
C THR A 62 8.75 1.09 -1.62
N LYS A 63 8.71 0.82 -2.94
CA LYS A 63 8.65 1.85 -3.98
C LYS A 63 7.43 2.75 -3.85
N MET A 64 6.29 2.22 -3.40
CA MET A 64 5.07 3.01 -3.16
C MET A 64 5.28 4.02 -2.04
N MET A 65 5.99 3.64 -0.97
CA MET A 65 6.31 4.56 0.13
C MET A 65 7.27 5.65 -0.32
N VAL A 66 8.28 5.31 -1.13
CA VAL A 66 9.23 6.29 -1.69
C VAL A 66 8.49 7.29 -2.57
N ALA A 67 7.61 6.81 -3.47
CA ALA A 67 6.77 7.68 -4.30
C ALA A 67 5.88 8.60 -3.46
N TYR A 68 5.22 8.05 -2.44
CA TYR A 68 4.37 8.80 -1.52
C TYR A 68 5.13 9.94 -0.82
N ILE A 69 6.32 9.65 -0.28
CA ILE A 69 7.16 10.64 0.40
C ILE A 69 7.59 11.73 -0.60
N ALA A 70 8.07 11.36 -1.79
CA ALA A 70 8.49 12.31 -2.80
C ALA A 70 7.34 13.24 -3.22
N LEU A 71 6.15 12.69 -3.50
CA LEU A 71 4.96 13.47 -3.84
C LEU A 71 4.51 14.40 -2.71
N LYS A 72 4.64 13.95 -1.47
CA LYS A 72 4.36 14.77 -0.28
C LYS A 72 5.33 15.96 -0.19
N GLU A 73 6.62 15.75 -0.41
CA GLU A 73 7.63 16.80 -0.40
C GLU A 73 7.45 17.78 -1.58
N ILE A 74 7.04 17.27 -2.75
CA ILE A 74 6.69 18.12 -3.91
C ILE A 74 5.48 19.00 -3.59
N LYS A 75 4.43 18.41 -2.99
CA LYS A 75 3.24 19.17 -2.57
C LYS A 75 3.56 20.23 -1.51
N ALA A 76 4.55 19.98 -0.66
CA ALA A 76 5.03 20.92 0.34
C ALA A 76 5.97 22.00 -0.24
N GLY A 77 6.31 21.93 -1.53
CA GLY A 77 7.21 22.89 -2.20
C GLY A 77 8.70 22.71 -1.87
N LYS A 78 9.06 21.62 -1.17
CA LYS A 78 10.44 21.32 -0.77
C LYS A 78 11.23 20.60 -1.86
N LEU A 79 10.55 19.96 -2.79
CA LEU A 79 11.11 19.24 -3.93
C LEU A 79 10.36 19.67 -5.18
N LYS A 80 11.04 19.78 -6.32
CA LYS A 80 10.42 20.15 -7.59
C LYS A 80 10.58 19.05 -8.62
N LEU A 81 9.56 18.80 -9.44
CA LEU A 81 9.62 17.78 -10.49
C LEU A 81 10.76 18.01 -11.49
N ASN A 82 11.03 19.27 -11.83
CA ASN A 82 12.11 19.65 -12.74
C ASN A 82 13.48 19.83 -12.07
N GLU A 83 13.57 19.54 -10.77
CA GLU A 83 14.86 19.55 -10.06
C GLU A 83 15.76 18.42 -10.57
N VAL A 84 17.00 18.75 -10.88
CA VAL A 84 17.98 17.80 -11.40
C VAL A 84 18.81 17.26 -10.25
N ILE A 85 18.85 15.96 -10.12
CA ILE A 85 19.62 15.24 -9.10
C ILE A 85 20.78 14.51 -9.79
N THR A 86 21.94 14.55 -9.17
CA THR A 86 23.10 13.79 -9.63
C THR A 86 23.15 12.42 -8.93
N ALA A 87 23.14 11.35 -9.70
CA ALA A 87 23.21 9.99 -9.18
C ALA A 87 24.55 9.77 -8.46
N THR A 88 24.47 9.33 -7.20
CA THR A 88 25.66 9.03 -6.40
C THR A 88 26.20 7.62 -6.72
N PRO A 89 27.43 7.26 -6.31
CA PRO A 89 27.98 5.92 -6.52
C PRO A 89 27.11 4.78 -5.93
N VAL A 90 26.19 5.09 -5.03
CA VAL A 90 25.26 4.12 -4.42
C VAL A 90 24.37 3.42 -5.45
N VAL A 91 24.15 4.03 -6.62
CA VAL A 91 23.37 3.40 -7.70
C VAL A 91 23.99 2.09 -8.22
N SER A 92 25.29 1.88 -7.99
CA SER A 92 26.00 0.67 -8.39
C SER A 92 25.82 -0.51 -7.41
N VAL A 93 25.12 -0.32 -6.29
CA VAL A 93 24.87 -1.38 -5.29
C VAL A 93 23.73 -2.31 -5.73
N VAL A 94 22.86 -1.84 -6.65
CA VAL A 94 21.73 -2.62 -7.16
C VAL A 94 22.22 -3.81 -7.95
N GLN A 95 21.72 -5.01 -7.63
CA GLN A 95 22.12 -6.24 -8.31
C GLN A 95 21.56 -6.28 -9.74
N TRP A 96 22.26 -6.96 -10.64
CA TRP A 96 21.91 -7.00 -12.08
C TRP A 96 20.53 -7.63 -12.37
N ASP A 97 20.04 -8.51 -11.49
CA ASP A 97 18.75 -9.21 -11.57
C ASP A 97 17.61 -8.46 -10.86
N GLU A 98 17.89 -7.32 -10.23
CA GLU A 98 16.88 -6.46 -9.63
C GLU A 98 16.31 -5.46 -10.65
N SER A 99 15.05 -5.09 -10.45
CA SER A 99 14.40 -4.03 -11.24
C SER A 99 15.09 -2.69 -11.02
N GLN A 100 15.74 -2.14 -12.03
CA GLN A 100 16.54 -0.93 -11.94
C GLN A 100 16.42 -0.05 -13.18
N MET A 101 16.81 1.22 -13.04
CA MET A 101 16.86 2.20 -14.13
C MET A 101 18.22 2.24 -14.84
N TYR A 102 19.17 1.42 -14.46
CA TYR A 102 20.55 1.38 -14.98
C TYR A 102 21.27 2.73 -14.94
N LEU A 103 21.00 3.52 -13.89
CA LEU A 103 21.67 4.81 -13.67
C LEU A 103 23.16 4.62 -13.42
N LYS A 104 23.97 5.53 -13.97
CA LYS A 104 25.42 5.57 -13.73
C LYS A 104 25.74 6.64 -12.71
N ALA A 105 26.77 6.40 -11.90
CA ALA A 105 27.28 7.40 -10.98
C ALA A 105 27.69 8.68 -11.75
N GLY A 106 27.25 9.84 -11.28
CA GLY A 106 27.45 11.14 -11.93
C GLY A 106 26.41 11.50 -13.01
N GLU A 107 25.48 10.59 -13.34
CA GLU A 107 24.39 10.88 -14.27
C GLU A 107 23.42 11.89 -13.66
N GLN A 108 22.98 12.85 -14.48
CA GLN A 108 22.01 13.88 -14.08
C GLN A 108 20.63 13.50 -14.57
N ILE A 109 19.67 13.47 -13.66
CA ILE A 109 18.30 13.04 -13.93
C ILE A 109 17.31 13.90 -13.14
N SER A 110 16.18 14.23 -13.73
CA SER A 110 15.13 15.00 -13.04
C SER A 110 14.35 14.15 -12.06
N VAL A 111 13.77 14.79 -11.04
CA VAL A 111 12.85 14.12 -10.08
C VAL A 111 11.67 13.50 -10.80
N ASP A 112 11.14 14.13 -11.84
CA ASP A 112 10.04 13.59 -12.66
C ASP A 112 10.45 12.27 -13.33
N GLN A 113 11.63 12.23 -13.96
CA GLN A 113 12.17 11.02 -14.57
C GLN A 113 12.43 9.91 -13.54
N LEU A 114 12.93 10.27 -12.33
CA LEU A 114 13.13 9.31 -11.25
C LEU A 114 11.81 8.72 -10.77
N LEU A 115 10.77 9.54 -10.59
CA LEU A 115 9.45 9.07 -10.21
C LEU A 115 8.82 8.20 -11.30
N ALA A 116 8.96 8.58 -12.55
CA ALA A 116 8.48 7.78 -13.67
C ALA A 116 9.18 6.41 -13.70
N GLY A 117 10.50 6.36 -13.55
CA GLY A 117 11.24 5.11 -13.49
C GLY A 117 10.90 4.26 -12.27
N LEU A 118 10.66 4.88 -11.11
CA LEU A 118 10.25 4.19 -9.89
C LEU A 118 8.89 3.49 -10.05
N ILE A 119 7.94 4.15 -10.71
CA ILE A 119 6.57 3.67 -10.87
C ILE A 119 6.43 2.76 -12.10
N LEU A 120 7.05 3.13 -13.22
CA LEU A 120 6.94 2.42 -14.50
C LEU A 120 7.98 1.33 -14.68
N GLY A 121 9.00 1.26 -13.83
CA GLY A 121 10.13 0.32 -13.90
C GLY A 121 9.76 -1.17 -13.81
N TRP A 122 8.49 -1.50 -13.83
CA TRP A 122 7.97 -2.86 -14.04
C TRP A 122 7.93 -3.26 -15.52
N PHE A 123 8.06 -2.29 -16.42
CA PHE A 123 8.16 -2.53 -17.86
C PHE A 123 9.53 -2.02 -18.31
N ASN A 124 10.32 -2.91 -18.92
CA ASN A 124 11.58 -2.62 -19.55
C ASN A 124 11.64 -1.18 -20.09
N CYS A 125 12.45 -0.32 -19.48
CA CYS A 125 12.60 1.05 -19.92
C CYS A 125 13.37 1.08 -21.24
N TYR A 126 12.72 0.74 -22.34
CA TYR A 126 13.22 0.94 -23.71
C TYR A 126 13.00 2.39 -24.21
N VAL A 127 12.56 3.30 -23.36
CA VAL A 127 12.20 4.68 -23.75
C VAL A 127 13.23 5.70 -23.27
N CYS A 128 14.47 5.34 -23.07
CA CYS A 128 15.57 6.29 -22.91
C CYS A 128 16.53 6.14 -24.10
N LYS A 129 16.07 6.53 -25.30
CA LYS A 129 16.93 6.94 -26.41
C LYS A 129 16.61 8.39 -26.73
#